data_6e60220d023cfeef9c21c653643eb5da
#
_entry.id   6e60220d023cfeef9c21c653643eb5da
#
_cell.length_a   1.000
_cell.length_b   1.000
_cell.length_c   1.000
_cell.angle_alpha   90.00
_cell.angle_beta   90.00
_cell.angle_gamma   90.00
#
_symmetry.space_group_name_H-M   'P 1'
#
loop_
_entity.id
_entity.type
_entity.pdbx_description
1 polymer ?
#
loop_
_entity_poly.entity_id
_entity_poly.type
_entity_poly.pdbx_seq_one_letter_code
_entity_poly.pdbx_strand_id
1 'polypeptide(L)'
;MFASILGLLTVPLKTLYLTAQNETALLQISSMASLMVSVYAFSKPGTSKSEVEKSKLPPSGLVGIAAALGMAILIPWLLWGALGSVLDTVLELLAGIVFGLYVIRLAYPIYLSRVHHEERELRVSDYIMDGFVLFVFLLISVAALANNGSQEMLAITVPISGWTLAAFSIIGIGRQGKGKMPVFLISTLAFAAPLLFFDMDELSLVIGSSDGEAMNWAIKAAWFTFMTLLTIFIVLLINFKFIENAHLPKKWDISLVGVSIITVAMVYMICGQQGFHGEKLFVILRSQADLSPVSEIADYSVRRQTVYHELTSLAETTQVSIKQKLEKYHIRFKSYYLVNGLEVDGGPIVKLFLQKDPNVDRVLDDPQLRPLPQPTSAGEADTTERPQTPTWNITMIKADKVQTEFGINGEGIIIGQTDSGVDGRHDELAANYRGYGGTDDYNWFDPWNSTPFPVDLSGHGTMTMAIAAGKNLWVAPGAEWIGCVNLAR
;
A
#
# COMPACT_ATOMS: atom_id res chain seq x y z
N MET A 1 -34.76 -7.97 3.60
CA MET A 1 -34.37 -8.35 4.97
C MET A 1 -32.86 -8.53 5.12
N PHE A 2 -32.20 -9.32 4.27
CA PHE A 2 -30.75 -9.57 4.39
C PHE A 2 -29.90 -8.33 4.08
N ALA A 3 -30.16 -7.63 2.97
CA ALA A 3 -29.50 -6.37 2.63
C ALA A 3 -29.74 -5.27 3.69
N SER A 4 -30.88 -5.31 4.38
CA SER A 4 -31.18 -4.38 5.47
C SER A 4 -30.40 -4.69 6.75
N ILE A 5 -30.13 -5.97 7.03
CA ILE A 5 -29.29 -6.38 8.18
C ILE A 5 -27.83 -6.04 7.89
N LEU A 6 -27.33 -6.25 6.67
CA LEU A 6 -26.01 -5.80 6.25
C LEU A 6 -25.85 -4.29 6.36
N GLY A 7 -26.85 -3.53 5.88
CA GLY A 7 -26.87 -2.09 6.03
C GLY A 7 -26.88 -1.62 7.49
N LEU A 8 -27.58 -2.31 8.37
CA LEU A 8 -27.59 -2.03 9.82
C LEU A 8 -26.24 -2.35 10.49
N LEU A 9 -25.49 -3.36 10.01
CA LEU A 9 -24.16 -3.68 10.52
C LEU A 9 -23.08 -2.70 10.04
N THR A 10 -23.30 -2.04 8.89
CA THR A 10 -22.35 -1.06 8.34
C THR A 10 -22.49 0.33 8.96
N VAL A 11 -23.67 0.69 9.48
CA VAL A 11 -23.90 2.00 10.13
C VAL A 11 -22.96 2.24 11.33
N PRO A 12 -22.77 1.30 12.28
CA PRO A 12 -21.82 1.47 13.37
C PRO A 12 -20.36 1.61 12.89
N LEU A 13 -20.00 0.98 11.76
CA LEU A 13 -18.63 1.04 11.24
C LEU A 13 -18.28 2.44 10.77
N LYS A 14 -19.22 3.16 10.14
CA LYS A 14 -19.03 4.56 9.73
C LYS A 14 -18.82 5.54 10.89
N THR A 15 -19.22 5.17 12.10
CA THR A 15 -19.03 5.98 13.31
C THR A 15 -17.67 5.77 13.96
N LEU A 16 -16.90 4.78 13.52
CA LEU A 16 -15.58 4.44 14.08
C LEU A 16 -14.44 5.26 13.47
N TYR A 17 -14.72 6.16 12.52
CA TYR A 17 -13.69 6.95 11.83
C TYR A 17 -12.55 6.08 11.26
N LEU A 18 -12.93 4.95 10.66
CA LEU A 18 -12.01 4.05 9.99
C LEU A 18 -11.59 4.65 8.65
N THR A 19 -10.43 4.22 8.14
CA THR A 19 -10.03 4.51 6.76
C THR A 19 -10.94 3.81 5.78
N ALA A 20 -10.95 4.27 4.53
CA ALA A 20 -11.73 3.63 3.48
C ALA A 20 -11.28 2.18 3.24
N GLN A 21 -9.99 1.90 3.38
CA GLN A 21 -9.46 0.53 3.30
C GLN A 21 -10.02 -0.36 4.42
N ASN A 22 -9.98 0.09 5.66
CA ASN A 22 -10.51 -0.65 6.81
C ASN A 22 -12.02 -0.87 6.71
N GLU A 23 -12.77 0.14 6.26
CA GLU A 23 -14.21 0.00 5.98
C GLU A 23 -14.45 -1.08 4.91
N THR A 24 -13.66 -1.08 3.84
CA THR A 24 -13.76 -2.05 2.74
C THR A 24 -13.47 -3.46 3.24
N ALA A 25 -12.42 -3.68 4.00
CA ALA A 25 -12.09 -4.98 4.59
C ALA A 25 -13.23 -5.51 5.47
N LEU A 26 -13.80 -4.67 6.34
CA LEU A 26 -14.93 -5.04 7.18
C LEU A 26 -16.19 -5.36 6.39
N LEU A 27 -16.47 -4.62 5.31
CA LEU A 27 -17.58 -4.90 4.39
C LEU A 27 -17.40 -6.23 3.67
N GLN A 28 -16.19 -6.53 3.21
CA GLN A 28 -15.85 -7.82 2.58
C GLN A 28 -16.06 -8.97 3.56
N ILE A 29 -15.52 -8.87 4.78
CA ILE A 29 -15.68 -9.88 5.84
C ILE A 29 -17.16 -10.11 6.16
N SER A 30 -17.92 -9.05 6.41
CA SER A 30 -19.33 -9.13 6.78
C SER A 30 -20.18 -9.69 5.65
N SER A 31 -19.92 -9.31 4.40
CA SER A 31 -20.64 -9.79 3.21
C SER A 31 -20.41 -11.30 2.98
N MET A 32 -19.16 -11.74 3.05
CA MET A 32 -18.82 -13.16 2.90
C MET A 32 -19.37 -14.01 4.04
N ALA A 33 -19.24 -13.55 5.29
CA ALA A 33 -19.80 -14.24 6.45
C ALA A 33 -21.32 -14.37 6.35
N SER A 34 -21.99 -13.29 5.97
CA SER A 34 -23.45 -13.25 5.80
C SER A 34 -23.90 -14.22 4.70
N LEU A 35 -23.19 -14.29 3.58
CA LEU A 35 -23.48 -15.21 2.50
C LEU A 35 -23.32 -16.67 2.93
N MET A 36 -22.23 -16.99 3.65
CA MET A 36 -22.01 -18.33 4.20
C MET A 36 -23.10 -18.76 5.18
N VAL A 37 -23.53 -17.86 6.09
CA VAL A 37 -24.62 -18.12 7.04
C VAL A 37 -25.94 -18.33 6.30
N SER A 38 -26.22 -17.54 5.23
CA SER A 38 -27.44 -17.69 4.44
C SER A 38 -27.48 -19.05 3.75
N VAL A 39 -26.41 -19.43 3.07
CA VAL A 39 -26.32 -20.72 2.41
C VAL A 39 -26.49 -21.87 3.42
N TYR A 40 -25.88 -21.75 4.62
CA TYR A 40 -26.06 -22.73 5.68
C TYR A 40 -27.51 -22.80 6.17
N ALA A 41 -28.17 -21.68 6.36
CA ALA A 41 -29.55 -21.62 6.88
C ALA A 41 -30.57 -22.17 5.85
N PHE A 42 -30.29 -22.00 4.54
CA PHE A 42 -31.17 -22.50 3.47
C PHE A 42 -30.78 -23.89 2.97
N SER A 43 -29.58 -24.39 3.26
CA SER A 43 -29.24 -25.78 3.01
C SER A 43 -29.99 -26.63 4.04
N LYS A 44 -31.07 -27.30 3.61
CA LYS A 44 -31.69 -28.33 4.46
C LYS A 44 -30.61 -29.32 4.90
N PRO A 45 -30.55 -29.73 6.17
CA PRO A 45 -29.65 -30.80 6.56
C PRO A 45 -30.05 -32.05 5.79
N GLY A 46 -29.38 -32.27 4.67
CA GLY A 46 -29.49 -33.54 3.96
C GLY A 46 -29.00 -34.62 4.91
N THR A 47 -29.86 -35.54 5.28
CA THR A 47 -29.56 -36.74 6.04
C THR A 47 -28.70 -37.71 5.23
N SER A 48 -27.61 -37.25 4.66
CA SER A 48 -26.56 -38.11 4.16
C SER A 48 -25.43 -38.14 5.18
N LYS A 49 -25.63 -38.91 6.22
CA LYS A 49 -24.51 -39.58 6.90
C LYS A 49 -23.97 -40.64 5.91
N SER A 50 -23.24 -40.24 4.89
CA SER A 50 -22.27 -41.13 4.30
C SER A 50 -21.22 -41.34 5.41
N GLU A 51 -21.23 -42.49 6.02
CA GLU A 51 -20.11 -43.00 6.81
C GLU A 51 -18.90 -43.00 5.90
N VAL A 52 -18.14 -41.89 5.97
CA VAL A 52 -16.84 -41.79 5.31
C VAL A 52 -15.95 -42.78 6.05
N GLU A 53 -15.83 -43.97 5.49
CA GLU A 53 -14.88 -44.99 5.90
C GLU A 53 -13.52 -44.30 6.08
N LYS A 54 -13.02 -44.29 7.33
CA LYS A 54 -11.74 -43.64 7.66
C LYS A 54 -10.60 -44.39 6.98
N SER A 55 -10.30 -44.03 5.74
CA SER A 55 -9.15 -44.58 5.04
C SER A 55 -7.87 -44.28 5.84
N LYS A 56 -7.08 -45.31 6.09
CA LYS A 56 -5.78 -45.27 6.77
C LYS A 56 -4.66 -44.74 5.88
N LEU A 57 -4.96 -43.95 4.83
CA LEU A 57 -3.94 -43.39 3.93
C LEU A 57 -3.11 -42.33 4.68
N PRO A 58 -1.77 -42.32 4.52
CA PRO A 58 -0.90 -41.37 5.15
C PRO A 58 -1.25 -39.93 4.72
N PRO A 59 -1.01 -38.93 5.58
CA PRO A 59 -1.26 -37.54 5.25
C PRO A 59 -0.45 -37.16 4.00
N SER A 60 -1.11 -36.55 3.05
CA SER A 60 -0.53 -36.14 1.78
C SER A 60 0.27 -34.84 1.90
N GLY A 61 1.44 -34.74 1.28
CA GLY A 61 2.28 -33.55 1.19
C GLY A 61 1.70 -32.35 0.42
N LEU A 62 0.36 -32.23 0.39
CA LEU A 62 -0.33 -31.19 -0.38
C LEU A 62 -0.28 -29.81 0.29
N VAL A 63 -0.20 -29.78 1.62
CA VAL A 63 -0.15 -28.51 2.37
C VAL A 63 1.21 -27.81 2.13
N GLY A 64 2.30 -28.58 2.08
CA GLY A 64 3.62 -28.04 1.79
C GLY A 64 3.73 -27.48 0.37
N ILE A 65 3.15 -28.19 -0.62
CA ILE A 65 3.09 -27.70 -2.01
C ILE A 65 2.24 -26.42 -2.05
N ALA A 66 1.09 -26.39 -1.40
CA ALA A 66 0.25 -25.20 -1.35
C ALA A 66 0.94 -24.02 -0.69
N ALA A 67 1.72 -24.26 0.37
CA ALA A 67 2.53 -23.22 1.00
C ALA A 67 3.61 -22.67 0.05
N ALA A 68 4.30 -23.54 -0.69
CA ALA A 68 5.30 -23.11 -1.67
C ALA A 68 4.68 -22.30 -2.83
N LEU A 69 3.51 -22.70 -3.31
CA LEU A 69 2.78 -21.97 -4.34
C LEU A 69 2.20 -20.65 -3.78
N GLY A 70 1.71 -20.66 -2.54
CA GLY A 70 1.25 -19.46 -1.85
C GLY A 70 2.39 -18.44 -1.67
N MET A 71 3.60 -18.90 -1.40
CA MET A 71 4.79 -18.06 -1.38
C MET A 71 5.05 -17.43 -2.77
N ALA A 72 4.93 -18.20 -3.85
CA ALA A 72 5.10 -17.69 -5.21
C ALA A 72 4.06 -16.60 -5.54
N ILE A 73 2.85 -16.69 -4.99
CA ILE A 73 1.81 -15.65 -5.11
C ILE A 73 2.20 -14.41 -4.30
N LEU A 74 2.74 -14.59 -3.10
CA LEU A 74 3.00 -13.51 -2.14
C LEU A 74 4.23 -12.68 -2.50
N ILE A 75 5.29 -13.29 -3.05
CA ILE A 75 6.58 -12.64 -3.30
C ILE A 75 6.47 -11.35 -4.14
N PRO A 76 5.76 -11.27 -5.28
CA PRO A 76 5.70 -10.03 -6.06
C PRO A 76 5.13 -8.86 -5.27
N TRP A 77 4.12 -9.10 -4.45
CA TRP A 77 3.49 -8.08 -3.61
C TRP A 77 4.44 -7.58 -2.52
N LEU A 78 5.17 -8.48 -1.92
CA LEU A 78 6.16 -8.19 -0.88
C LEU A 78 7.37 -7.42 -1.42
N LEU A 79 7.78 -7.68 -2.67
CA LEU A 79 8.92 -7.00 -3.29
C LEU A 79 8.63 -5.54 -3.64
N TRP A 80 7.39 -5.23 -4.03
CA TRP A 80 7.05 -3.90 -4.55
C TRP A 80 6.07 -3.12 -3.69
N GLY A 81 5.45 -3.73 -2.71
CA GLY A 81 4.56 -3.10 -1.76
C GLY A 81 5.08 -3.10 -0.33
N ALA A 82 4.34 -2.46 0.56
CA ALA A 82 4.64 -2.39 1.98
C ALA A 82 3.40 -2.71 2.82
N LEU A 83 3.60 -3.30 4.00
CA LEU A 83 2.50 -3.55 4.94
C LEU A 83 1.92 -2.22 5.44
N GLY A 84 0.61 -2.13 5.53
CA GLY A 84 -0.09 -1.02 6.12
C GLY A 84 0.10 -0.91 7.63
N SER A 85 -0.80 -0.20 8.30
CA SER A 85 -0.85 -0.19 9.75
C SER A 85 -1.08 -1.61 10.30
N VAL A 86 -0.84 -1.80 11.59
CA VAL A 86 -1.13 -3.09 12.23
C VAL A 86 -2.61 -3.46 12.08
N LEU A 87 -3.51 -2.48 12.17
CA LEU A 87 -4.95 -2.71 12.01
C LEU A 87 -5.29 -3.12 10.57
N ASP A 88 -4.77 -2.42 9.56
CA ASP A 88 -4.96 -2.76 8.14
C ASP A 88 -4.48 -4.17 7.87
N THR A 89 -3.24 -4.48 8.27
CA THR A 89 -2.64 -5.80 8.08
C THR A 89 -3.49 -6.91 8.70
N VAL A 90 -4.02 -6.70 9.91
CA VAL A 90 -4.88 -7.69 10.58
C VAL A 90 -6.22 -7.83 9.87
N LEU A 91 -6.86 -6.73 9.47
CA LEU A 91 -8.17 -6.77 8.81
C LEU A 91 -8.08 -7.39 7.42
N GLU A 92 -7.06 -7.05 6.63
CA GLU A 92 -6.86 -7.61 5.29
C GLU A 92 -6.49 -9.10 5.34
N LEU A 93 -5.67 -9.50 6.31
CA LEU A 93 -5.40 -10.91 6.55
C LEU A 93 -6.68 -11.66 6.95
N LEU A 94 -7.50 -11.07 7.81
CA LEU A 94 -8.78 -11.64 8.21
C LEU A 94 -9.75 -11.73 7.03
N ALA A 95 -9.81 -10.71 6.16
CA ALA A 95 -10.60 -10.73 4.94
C ALA A 95 -10.17 -11.88 4.01
N GLY A 96 -8.86 -12.08 3.83
CA GLY A 96 -8.32 -13.23 3.09
C GLY A 96 -8.68 -14.58 3.72
N ILE A 97 -8.58 -14.72 5.05
CA ILE A 97 -8.98 -15.93 5.78
C ILE A 97 -10.47 -16.22 5.54
N VAL A 98 -11.32 -15.22 5.68
CA VAL A 98 -12.76 -15.37 5.45
C VAL A 98 -13.07 -15.69 3.98
N PHE A 99 -12.32 -15.11 3.04
CA PHE A 99 -12.41 -15.48 1.62
C PHE A 99 -12.02 -16.95 1.38
N GLY A 100 -10.94 -17.43 1.97
CA GLY A 100 -10.56 -18.84 1.91
C GLY A 100 -11.65 -19.77 2.47
N LEU A 101 -12.27 -19.40 3.61
CA LEU A 101 -13.42 -20.11 4.17
C LEU A 101 -14.65 -20.07 3.23
N TYR A 102 -14.92 -18.92 2.61
CA TYR A 102 -15.97 -18.74 1.62
C TYR A 102 -15.78 -19.69 0.43
N VAL A 103 -14.58 -19.76 -0.13
CA VAL A 103 -14.27 -20.65 -1.26
C VAL A 103 -14.46 -22.13 -0.88
N ILE A 104 -13.95 -22.58 0.26
CA ILE A 104 -14.14 -23.98 0.68
C ILE A 104 -15.57 -24.32 1.10
N ARG A 105 -16.38 -23.35 1.46
CA ARG A 105 -17.79 -23.57 1.84
C ARG A 105 -18.74 -23.53 0.64
N LEU A 106 -18.48 -22.70 -0.34
CA LEU A 106 -19.37 -22.50 -1.48
C LEU A 106 -18.85 -23.16 -2.75
N ALA A 107 -17.62 -22.86 -3.17
CA ALA A 107 -17.08 -23.38 -4.44
C ALA A 107 -16.69 -24.85 -4.34
N TYR A 108 -16.01 -25.25 -3.27
CA TYR A 108 -15.52 -26.61 -3.10
C TYR A 108 -16.62 -27.69 -3.08
N PRO A 109 -17.76 -27.51 -2.40
CA PRO A 109 -18.86 -28.48 -2.46
C PRO A 109 -19.53 -28.57 -3.83
N ILE A 110 -19.70 -27.43 -4.53
CA ILE A 110 -20.25 -27.42 -5.90
C ILE A 110 -19.34 -28.21 -6.81
N TYR A 111 -18.05 -28.02 -6.71
CA TYR A 111 -17.04 -28.76 -7.43
C TYR A 111 -17.09 -30.27 -7.11
N LEU A 112 -17.12 -30.64 -5.83
CA LEU A 112 -17.21 -32.03 -5.39
C LEU A 112 -18.46 -32.73 -5.89
N SER A 113 -19.61 -32.06 -5.96
CA SER A 113 -20.85 -32.66 -6.45
C SER A 113 -20.79 -33.04 -7.93
N ARG A 114 -19.99 -32.35 -8.73
CA ARG A 114 -19.78 -32.67 -10.16
C ARG A 114 -18.85 -33.86 -10.35
N VAL A 115 -17.81 -33.98 -9.53
CA VAL A 115 -16.78 -35.01 -9.69
C VAL A 115 -17.22 -36.33 -9.05
N HIS A 116 -18.10 -36.36 -8.05
CA HIS A 116 -18.56 -37.55 -7.34
C HIS A 116 -19.60 -38.39 -8.13
N HIS A 117 -20.12 -37.87 -9.23
CA HIS A 117 -21.21 -38.54 -9.96
C HIS A 117 -20.76 -39.61 -10.95
N GLU A 118 -19.45 -39.82 -11.16
CA GLU A 118 -18.98 -40.80 -12.11
C GLU A 118 -17.72 -41.52 -11.59
N GLU A 119 -17.75 -42.85 -11.58
CA GLU A 119 -16.57 -43.71 -11.52
C GLU A 119 -15.71 -43.59 -12.80
N ARG A 120 -15.59 -42.38 -13.31
CA ARG A 120 -14.97 -42.09 -14.60
C ARG A 120 -13.51 -41.65 -14.38
N GLU A 121 -12.59 -42.17 -15.15
CA GLU A 121 -11.22 -41.65 -15.23
C GLU A 121 -11.24 -40.15 -15.59
N LEU A 122 -10.64 -39.34 -14.73
CA LEU A 122 -10.53 -37.88 -14.92
C LEU A 122 -9.68 -37.61 -16.19
N ARG A 123 -10.19 -36.75 -17.06
CA ARG A 123 -9.50 -36.33 -18.27
C ARG A 123 -8.92 -34.93 -18.09
N VAL A 124 -7.91 -34.61 -18.90
CA VAL A 124 -7.33 -33.26 -18.97
C VAL A 124 -8.40 -32.22 -19.29
N SER A 125 -9.40 -32.56 -20.13
CA SER A 125 -10.54 -31.69 -20.42
C SER A 125 -11.36 -31.34 -19.18
N ASP A 126 -11.52 -32.28 -18.26
CA ASP A 126 -12.28 -32.07 -17.02
C ASP A 126 -11.54 -31.09 -16.13
N TYR A 127 -10.22 -31.20 -16.00
CA TYR A 127 -9.37 -30.26 -15.30
C TYR A 127 -9.46 -28.84 -15.86
N ILE A 128 -9.40 -28.69 -17.20
CA ILE A 128 -9.51 -27.39 -17.86
C ILE A 128 -10.87 -26.78 -17.60
N MET A 129 -11.95 -27.53 -17.77
CA MET A 129 -13.33 -27.05 -17.59
C MET A 129 -13.63 -26.70 -16.13
N ASP A 130 -13.19 -27.51 -15.20
CA ASP A 130 -13.41 -27.30 -13.78
C ASP A 130 -12.61 -26.10 -13.27
N GLY A 131 -11.38 -25.92 -13.75
CA GLY A 131 -10.59 -24.73 -13.49
C GLY A 131 -11.26 -23.47 -14.05
N PHE A 132 -11.86 -23.56 -15.23
CA PHE A 132 -12.63 -22.46 -15.82
C PHE A 132 -13.88 -22.10 -15.00
N VAL A 133 -14.62 -23.10 -14.52
CA VAL A 133 -15.78 -22.85 -13.64
C VAL A 133 -15.34 -22.14 -12.35
N LEU A 134 -14.24 -22.59 -11.72
CA LEU A 134 -13.69 -21.92 -10.56
C LEU A 134 -13.18 -20.51 -10.90
N PHE A 135 -12.54 -20.32 -12.03
CA PHE A 135 -12.13 -18.99 -12.51
C PHE A 135 -13.32 -18.05 -12.60
N VAL A 136 -14.43 -18.46 -13.24
CA VAL A 136 -15.64 -17.63 -13.37
C VAL A 136 -16.27 -17.35 -11.99
N PHE A 137 -16.34 -18.38 -11.14
CA PHE A 137 -16.85 -18.19 -9.76
C PHE A 137 -16.02 -17.14 -8.98
N LEU A 138 -14.70 -17.25 -9.05
CA LEU A 138 -13.79 -16.32 -8.38
C LEU A 138 -13.88 -14.92 -8.99
N LEU A 139 -13.99 -14.80 -10.31
CA LEU A 139 -14.15 -13.51 -11.00
C LEU A 139 -15.43 -12.80 -10.56
N ILE A 140 -16.56 -13.50 -10.51
CA ILE A 140 -17.83 -12.95 -10.03
C ILE A 140 -17.72 -12.56 -8.55
N SER A 141 -17.06 -13.40 -7.73
CA SER A 141 -16.86 -13.12 -6.31
C SER A 141 -16.05 -11.85 -6.10
N VAL A 142 -14.95 -11.69 -6.82
CA VAL A 142 -14.10 -10.50 -6.76
C VAL A 142 -14.84 -9.26 -7.26
N ALA A 143 -15.57 -9.37 -8.38
CA ALA A 143 -16.36 -8.26 -8.90
C ALA A 143 -17.43 -7.75 -7.91
N ALA A 144 -17.94 -8.66 -7.06
CA ALA A 144 -18.92 -8.32 -6.03
C ALA A 144 -18.29 -7.78 -4.72
N LEU A 145 -17.07 -8.18 -4.40
CA LEU A 145 -16.42 -7.88 -3.13
C LEU A 145 -15.38 -6.75 -3.23
N ALA A 146 -14.80 -6.56 -4.40
CA ALA A 146 -13.78 -5.54 -4.60
C ALA A 146 -14.42 -4.15 -4.75
N ASN A 147 -13.74 -3.13 -4.22
CA ASN A 147 -14.21 -1.75 -4.23
C ASN A 147 -13.01 -0.79 -4.37
N ASN A 148 -13.25 0.46 -4.78
CA ASN A 148 -12.29 1.57 -4.77
C ASN A 148 -10.94 1.29 -5.47
N GLY A 149 -10.93 0.61 -6.65
CA GLY A 149 -9.68 0.30 -7.38
C GLY A 149 -9.05 -1.05 -7.06
N SER A 150 -9.48 -1.75 -5.97
CA SER A 150 -9.03 -3.13 -5.69
C SER A 150 -9.48 -4.12 -6.77
N GLN A 151 -10.51 -3.74 -7.55
CA GLN A 151 -11.06 -4.59 -8.60
C GLN A 151 -9.99 -5.03 -9.60
N GLU A 152 -9.13 -4.14 -10.04
CA GLU A 152 -8.12 -4.44 -11.06
C GLU A 152 -7.10 -5.47 -10.55
N MET A 153 -6.52 -5.23 -9.38
CA MET A 153 -5.55 -6.15 -8.79
C MET A 153 -6.15 -7.52 -8.49
N LEU A 154 -7.32 -7.54 -7.87
CA LEU A 154 -8.00 -8.80 -7.49
C LEU A 154 -8.53 -9.54 -8.71
N ALA A 155 -9.05 -8.86 -9.74
CA ALA A 155 -9.52 -9.48 -10.97
C ALA A 155 -8.39 -10.09 -11.82
N ILE A 156 -7.19 -9.54 -11.73
CA ILE A 156 -6.01 -10.12 -12.39
C ILE A 156 -5.50 -11.35 -11.63
N THR A 157 -5.49 -11.32 -10.29
CA THR A 157 -4.77 -12.32 -9.47
C THR A 157 -5.63 -13.45 -8.96
N VAL A 158 -6.84 -13.19 -8.50
CA VAL A 158 -7.68 -14.20 -7.83
C VAL A 158 -8.26 -15.23 -8.81
N PRO A 159 -8.90 -14.84 -9.93
CA PRO A 159 -9.54 -15.80 -10.83
C PRO A 159 -8.57 -16.81 -11.45
N ILE A 160 -7.37 -16.38 -11.82
CA ILE A 160 -6.37 -17.28 -12.44
C ILE A 160 -5.94 -18.41 -11.50
N SER A 161 -6.09 -18.25 -10.18
CA SER A 161 -5.85 -19.31 -9.21
C SER A 161 -6.83 -20.49 -9.34
N GLY A 162 -7.96 -20.31 -10.05
CA GLY A 162 -9.02 -21.32 -10.21
C GLY A 162 -8.50 -22.67 -10.71
N TRP A 163 -7.55 -22.70 -11.63
CA TRP A 163 -6.94 -23.95 -12.10
C TRP A 163 -6.04 -24.60 -11.06
N THR A 164 -5.31 -23.81 -10.28
CA THR A 164 -4.53 -24.34 -9.15
C THR A 164 -5.45 -24.96 -8.10
N LEU A 165 -6.58 -24.30 -7.80
CA LEU A 165 -7.58 -24.80 -6.87
C LEU A 165 -8.25 -26.08 -7.40
N ALA A 166 -8.53 -26.16 -8.71
CA ALA A 166 -9.05 -27.37 -9.36
C ALA A 166 -8.07 -28.54 -9.20
N ALA A 167 -6.78 -28.33 -9.44
CA ALA A 167 -5.76 -29.37 -9.26
C ALA A 167 -5.72 -29.90 -7.83
N PHE A 168 -5.69 -29.04 -6.82
CA PHE A 168 -5.73 -29.46 -5.41
C PHE A 168 -7.04 -30.16 -5.03
N SER A 169 -8.15 -29.75 -5.63
CA SER A 169 -9.44 -30.39 -5.41
C SER A 169 -9.45 -31.80 -5.98
N ILE A 170 -8.98 -32.02 -7.21
CA ILE A 170 -8.87 -33.32 -7.86
C ILE A 170 -8.01 -34.27 -7.02
N ILE A 171 -6.80 -33.84 -6.64
CA ILE A 171 -5.92 -34.63 -5.79
C ILE A 171 -6.57 -34.93 -4.43
N GLY A 172 -7.28 -33.93 -3.88
CA GLY A 172 -7.94 -34.05 -2.58
C GLY A 172 -9.13 -35.01 -2.58
N ILE A 173 -9.87 -35.13 -3.71
CA ILE A 173 -10.99 -36.06 -3.87
C ILE A 173 -10.51 -37.49 -3.79
N GLY A 174 -9.48 -37.87 -4.58
CA GLY A 174 -8.87 -39.20 -4.52
C GLY A 174 -8.31 -39.52 -3.11
N ARG A 175 -8.30 -38.58 -2.16
CA ARG A 175 -7.74 -38.68 -0.82
C ARG A 175 -8.71 -38.26 0.29
N GLN A 176 -10.00 -38.42 0.10
CA GLN A 176 -11.04 -38.22 1.14
C GLN A 176 -11.05 -36.83 1.80
N GLY A 177 -11.09 -35.77 0.99
CA GLY A 177 -11.30 -34.40 1.47
C GLY A 177 -10.05 -33.67 1.94
N LYS A 178 -8.85 -34.21 1.74
CA LYS A 178 -7.58 -33.58 2.11
C LYS A 178 -7.19 -32.36 1.24
N GLY A 179 -7.94 -32.07 0.16
CA GLY A 179 -7.75 -30.88 -0.67
C GLY A 179 -8.25 -29.57 -0.05
N LYS A 180 -9.05 -29.61 1.02
CA LYS A 180 -9.64 -28.39 1.62
C LYS A 180 -8.60 -27.41 2.14
N MET A 181 -7.58 -27.90 2.86
CA MET A 181 -6.55 -27.02 3.44
C MET A 181 -5.68 -26.34 2.37
N PRO A 182 -5.16 -27.05 1.33
CA PRO A 182 -4.52 -26.41 0.18
C PRO A 182 -5.39 -25.35 -0.50
N VAL A 183 -6.64 -25.66 -0.78
CA VAL A 183 -7.60 -24.72 -1.41
C VAL A 183 -7.79 -23.48 -0.50
N PHE A 184 -7.95 -23.70 0.81
CA PHE A 184 -8.03 -22.61 1.76
C PHE A 184 -6.80 -21.69 1.71
N LEU A 185 -5.59 -22.24 1.80
CA LEU A 185 -4.34 -21.48 1.81
C LEU A 185 -4.15 -20.66 0.53
N ILE A 186 -4.33 -21.27 -0.64
CA ILE A 186 -4.16 -20.58 -1.92
C ILE A 186 -5.20 -19.46 -2.07
N SER A 187 -6.47 -19.74 -1.76
CA SER A 187 -7.52 -18.72 -1.87
C SER A 187 -7.29 -17.56 -0.89
N THR A 188 -6.87 -17.86 0.34
CA THR A 188 -6.53 -16.85 1.35
C THR A 188 -5.41 -15.94 0.85
N LEU A 189 -4.31 -16.51 0.37
CA LEU A 189 -3.15 -15.73 -0.06
C LEU A 189 -3.40 -14.96 -1.36
N ALA A 190 -4.13 -15.56 -2.33
CA ALA A 190 -4.46 -14.89 -3.57
C ALA A 190 -5.33 -13.63 -3.36
N PHE A 191 -6.23 -13.67 -2.35
CA PHE A 191 -7.09 -12.54 -2.03
C PHE A 191 -6.39 -11.53 -1.10
N ALA A 192 -5.68 -12.01 -0.07
CA ALA A 192 -5.08 -11.13 0.93
C ALA A 192 -3.82 -10.40 0.42
N ALA A 193 -2.99 -11.05 -0.41
CA ALA A 193 -1.70 -10.50 -0.80
C ALA A 193 -1.78 -9.10 -1.44
N PRO A 194 -2.64 -8.83 -2.44
CA PRO A 194 -2.79 -7.50 -3.01
C PRO A 194 -3.12 -6.45 -1.94
N LEU A 195 -4.08 -6.76 -1.08
CA LEU A 195 -4.64 -5.83 -0.10
C LEU A 195 -3.70 -5.57 1.09
N LEU A 196 -2.89 -6.56 1.47
CA LEU A 196 -1.89 -6.40 2.53
C LEU A 196 -0.79 -5.38 2.18
N PHE A 197 -0.37 -5.36 0.91
CA PHE A 197 0.82 -4.62 0.49
C PHE A 197 0.52 -3.31 -0.24
N PHE A 198 -0.71 -3.11 -0.72
CA PHE A 198 -1.12 -1.88 -1.40
C PHE A 198 -2.43 -1.35 -0.82
N ASP A 199 -2.48 -0.05 -0.59
CA ASP A 199 -3.66 0.67 -0.12
C ASP A 199 -4.46 1.24 -1.29
N MET A 200 -5.78 1.08 -1.24
CA MET A 200 -6.68 1.60 -2.28
C MET A 200 -6.77 3.12 -2.27
N ASP A 201 -6.67 3.73 -1.11
CA ASP A 201 -6.68 5.19 -0.98
C ASP A 201 -5.41 5.79 -1.57
N GLU A 202 -4.26 5.17 -1.32
CA GLU A 202 -3.00 5.56 -1.95
C GLU A 202 -3.09 5.45 -3.47
N LEU A 203 -3.66 4.36 -4.00
CA LEU A 203 -3.85 4.19 -5.43
C LEU A 203 -4.79 5.24 -6.02
N SER A 204 -5.85 5.62 -5.30
CA SER A 204 -6.83 6.63 -5.77
C SER A 204 -6.25 8.04 -5.76
N LEU A 205 -5.42 8.39 -4.78
CA LEU A 205 -4.73 9.68 -4.70
C LEU A 205 -3.74 9.85 -5.86
N VAL A 206 -3.12 8.76 -6.29
CA VAL A 206 -2.11 8.76 -7.35
C VAL A 206 -2.71 8.73 -8.76
N ILE A 207 -3.97 8.29 -8.95
CA ILE A 207 -4.66 8.36 -10.24
C ILE A 207 -4.78 9.81 -10.77
N GLY A 208 -4.77 10.79 -9.88
CA GLY A 208 -4.80 12.22 -10.25
C GLY A 208 -3.44 12.82 -10.64
N SER A 209 -2.34 12.14 -10.40
CA SER A 209 -0.99 12.58 -10.77
C SER A 209 -0.47 11.78 -11.98
N SER A 210 0.23 12.45 -12.88
CA SER A 210 0.71 11.88 -14.16
C SER A 210 1.65 10.66 -14.02
N ASP A 211 2.17 10.41 -12.84
CA ASP A 211 3.23 9.42 -12.63
C ASP A 211 2.82 8.16 -11.88
N GLY A 212 1.58 8.02 -11.45
CA GLY A 212 0.92 6.78 -10.99
C GLY A 212 1.81 5.65 -10.43
N GLU A 213 2.91 5.99 -9.72
CA GLU A 213 3.93 5.00 -9.37
C GLU A 213 3.39 3.85 -8.52
N ALA A 214 2.57 4.15 -7.52
CA ALA A 214 1.98 3.11 -6.67
C ALA A 214 1.08 2.17 -7.49
N MET A 215 0.28 2.72 -8.42
CA MET A 215 -0.53 1.95 -9.34
C MET A 215 0.33 1.11 -10.29
N ASN A 216 1.41 1.68 -10.83
CA ASN A 216 2.33 0.97 -11.71
C ASN A 216 2.98 -0.22 -11.00
N TRP A 217 3.41 -0.06 -9.75
CA TRP A 217 3.96 -1.14 -8.94
C TRP A 217 2.91 -2.19 -8.57
N ALA A 218 1.68 -1.78 -8.23
CA ALA A 218 0.58 -2.68 -7.96
C ALA A 218 0.19 -3.51 -9.19
N ILE A 219 0.06 -2.89 -10.35
CA ILE A 219 -0.21 -3.57 -11.63
C ILE A 219 0.94 -4.51 -11.98
N LYS A 220 2.20 -4.09 -11.79
CA LYS A 220 3.37 -4.93 -12.01
C LYS A 220 3.34 -6.18 -11.12
N ALA A 221 3.05 -6.04 -9.82
CA ALA A 221 2.89 -7.16 -8.90
C ALA A 221 1.75 -8.10 -9.33
N ALA A 222 0.61 -7.54 -9.74
CA ALA A 222 -0.53 -8.30 -10.24
C ALA A 222 -0.17 -9.12 -11.50
N TRP A 223 0.50 -8.53 -12.48
CA TRP A 223 0.93 -9.22 -13.69
C TRP A 223 1.97 -10.32 -13.41
N PHE A 224 2.94 -10.08 -12.53
CA PHE A 224 3.89 -11.13 -12.13
C PHE A 224 3.19 -12.30 -11.43
N THR A 225 2.22 -12.01 -10.55
CA THR A 225 1.40 -13.02 -9.90
C THR A 225 0.57 -13.79 -10.91
N PHE A 226 -0.06 -13.11 -11.88
CA PHE A 226 -0.81 -13.72 -12.97
C PHE A 226 0.07 -14.66 -13.82
N MET A 227 1.23 -14.20 -14.26
CA MET A 227 2.17 -14.99 -15.04
C MET A 227 2.69 -16.20 -14.26
N THR A 228 2.92 -16.04 -12.96
CA THR A 228 3.31 -17.15 -12.08
C THR A 228 2.21 -18.21 -12.02
N LEU A 229 0.97 -17.82 -11.77
CA LEU A 229 -0.18 -18.72 -11.70
C LEU A 229 -0.49 -19.37 -13.05
N LEU A 230 -0.35 -18.62 -14.14
CA LEU A 230 -0.48 -19.15 -15.51
C LEU A 230 0.60 -20.22 -15.78
N THR A 231 1.84 -19.97 -15.38
CA THR A 231 2.95 -20.92 -15.49
C THR A 231 2.65 -22.19 -14.68
N ILE A 232 2.18 -22.02 -13.44
CA ILE A 232 1.74 -23.14 -12.58
C ILE A 232 0.64 -23.93 -13.28
N PHE A 233 -0.38 -23.26 -13.84
CA PHE A 233 -1.45 -23.92 -14.59
C PHE A 233 -0.90 -24.76 -15.75
N ILE A 234 0.00 -24.21 -16.58
CA ILE A 234 0.61 -24.91 -17.71
C ILE A 234 1.41 -26.12 -17.22
N VAL A 235 2.22 -25.95 -16.16
CA VAL A 235 3.00 -27.06 -15.58
C VAL A 235 2.09 -28.16 -15.05
N LEU A 236 1.01 -27.81 -14.36
CA LEU A 236 0.01 -28.76 -13.86
C LEU A 236 -0.73 -29.46 -14.99
N LEU A 237 -1.03 -28.75 -16.09
CA LEU A 237 -1.68 -29.30 -17.28
C LEU A 237 -0.80 -30.34 -17.94
N ILE A 238 0.48 -30.05 -18.16
CA ILE A 238 1.44 -30.98 -18.79
C ILE A 238 1.66 -32.22 -17.91
N ASN A 239 1.68 -32.05 -16.61
CA ASN A 239 1.96 -33.10 -15.63
C ASN A 239 0.69 -33.66 -14.97
N PHE A 240 -0.46 -33.58 -15.62
CA PHE A 240 -1.76 -33.94 -15.02
C PHE A 240 -1.78 -35.35 -14.40
N LYS A 241 -1.26 -36.36 -15.11
CA LYS A 241 -1.15 -37.74 -14.60
C LYS A 241 -0.22 -37.87 -13.38
N PHE A 242 0.84 -37.07 -13.32
CA PHE A 242 1.73 -37.03 -12.14
C PHE A 242 1.01 -36.45 -10.92
N ILE A 243 0.19 -35.42 -11.14
CA ILE A 243 -0.57 -34.75 -10.06
C ILE A 243 -1.60 -35.70 -9.47
N GLU A 244 -2.31 -36.44 -10.30
CA GLU A 244 -3.30 -37.44 -9.87
C GLU A 244 -2.69 -38.51 -8.96
N ASN A 245 -1.43 -38.90 -9.22
CA ASN A 245 -0.70 -39.95 -8.50
C ASN A 245 0.31 -39.44 -7.45
N ALA A 246 0.46 -38.12 -7.28
CA ALA A 246 1.47 -37.54 -6.41
C ALA A 246 1.31 -37.91 -4.94
N HIS A 247 2.27 -38.60 -4.37
CA HIS A 247 2.29 -39.00 -2.95
C HIS A 247 3.51 -38.42 -2.27
N LEU A 248 3.32 -37.42 -1.40
CA LEU A 248 4.40 -36.86 -0.60
C LEU A 248 4.27 -37.32 0.89
N PRO A 249 5.35 -37.79 1.50
CA PRO A 249 5.37 -38.11 2.92
C PRO A 249 5.09 -36.86 3.80
N LYS A 250 4.46 -37.04 4.94
CA LYS A 250 4.13 -35.94 5.88
C LYS A 250 5.36 -35.11 6.28
N LYS A 251 6.52 -35.71 6.40
CA LYS A 251 7.77 -35.00 6.71
C LYS A 251 8.14 -33.94 5.66
N TRP A 252 7.85 -34.21 4.39
CA TRP A 252 8.07 -33.24 3.30
C TRP A 252 7.09 -32.07 3.38
N ASP A 253 5.84 -32.30 3.81
CA ASP A 253 4.87 -31.23 4.07
C ASP A 253 5.40 -30.21 5.07
N ILE A 254 5.85 -30.70 6.23
CA ILE A 254 6.38 -29.83 7.30
C ILE A 254 7.63 -29.09 6.83
N SER A 255 8.53 -29.79 6.12
CA SER A 255 9.75 -29.18 5.59
C SER A 255 9.44 -28.09 4.55
N LEU A 256 8.51 -28.34 3.62
CA LEU A 256 8.12 -27.34 2.61
C LEU A 256 7.45 -26.13 3.24
N VAL A 257 6.56 -26.33 4.20
CA VAL A 257 5.97 -25.20 4.95
C VAL A 257 7.06 -24.39 5.66
N GLY A 258 7.98 -25.05 6.37
CA GLY A 258 9.08 -24.37 7.05
C GLY A 258 9.99 -23.59 6.10
N VAL A 259 10.40 -24.22 5.00
CA VAL A 259 11.19 -23.55 3.94
C VAL A 259 10.42 -22.37 3.34
N SER A 260 9.13 -22.52 3.07
CA SER A 260 8.29 -21.43 2.52
C SER A 260 8.25 -20.23 3.46
N ILE A 261 8.03 -20.45 4.76
CA ILE A 261 8.01 -19.38 5.77
C ILE A 261 9.38 -18.70 5.86
N ILE A 262 10.47 -19.48 5.92
CA ILE A 262 11.82 -18.93 5.98
C ILE A 262 12.12 -18.10 4.73
N THR A 263 11.76 -18.60 3.55
CA THR A 263 12.00 -17.86 2.28
C THR A 263 11.23 -16.56 2.24
N VAL A 264 9.94 -16.55 2.63
CA VAL A 264 9.15 -15.30 2.71
C VAL A 264 9.78 -14.33 3.70
N ALA A 265 10.19 -14.81 4.88
CA ALA A 265 10.86 -13.98 5.87
C ALA A 265 12.19 -13.42 5.35
N MET A 266 12.99 -14.23 4.68
CA MET A 266 14.27 -13.78 4.06
C MET A 266 14.02 -12.74 2.96
N VAL A 267 13.06 -12.97 2.06
CA VAL A 267 12.73 -12.00 1.00
C VAL A 267 12.26 -10.69 1.62
N TYR A 268 11.41 -10.75 2.66
CA TYR A 268 10.94 -9.57 3.38
C TYR A 268 12.10 -8.81 4.04
N MET A 269 13.04 -9.51 4.68
CA MET A 269 14.17 -8.89 5.36
C MET A 269 15.21 -8.30 4.42
N ILE A 270 15.39 -8.86 3.21
CA ILE A 270 16.45 -8.46 2.27
C ILE A 270 15.93 -7.44 1.24
N CYS A 271 14.72 -7.65 0.72
CA CYS A 271 14.19 -6.92 -0.44
C CYS A 271 12.89 -6.17 -0.14
N GLY A 272 12.18 -6.53 0.94
CA GLY A 272 10.89 -5.92 1.27
C GLY A 272 11.04 -4.59 2.02
N GLN A 273 9.98 -3.80 2.02
CA GLN A 273 9.86 -2.60 2.84
C GLN A 273 9.49 -3.01 4.27
N GLN A 274 10.47 -3.00 5.16
CA GLN A 274 10.31 -3.50 6.52
C GLN A 274 9.48 -2.56 7.39
N GLY A 275 8.64 -3.14 8.24
CA GLY A 275 7.83 -2.42 9.23
C GLY A 275 6.37 -2.32 8.85
N PHE A 276 5.62 -1.63 9.71
CA PHE A 276 4.23 -1.27 9.46
C PHE A 276 4.20 0.21 9.09
N HIS A 277 3.56 0.50 7.97
CA HIS A 277 3.41 1.83 7.42
C HIS A 277 1.92 2.18 7.40
N GLY A 278 1.60 3.43 7.30
CA GLY A 278 0.20 3.81 7.18
C GLY A 278 -0.13 5.04 7.99
N GLU A 279 -1.33 5.10 8.53
CA GLU A 279 -1.92 6.29 9.07
C GLU A 279 -1.15 6.86 10.23
N LYS A 280 -0.92 8.15 10.12
CA LYS A 280 -0.59 9.01 11.22
C LYS A 280 -1.76 9.92 11.52
N LEU A 281 -1.69 10.54 12.66
CA LEU A 281 -2.65 11.52 13.12
C LEU A 281 -1.94 12.84 13.32
N PHE A 282 -2.55 13.93 12.90
CA PHE A 282 -2.08 15.27 13.27
C PHE A 282 -2.99 15.87 14.34
N VAL A 283 -2.45 16.00 15.55
CA VAL A 283 -3.17 16.45 16.74
C VAL A 283 -2.93 17.93 16.93
N ILE A 284 -3.98 18.73 16.85
CA ILE A 284 -3.93 20.18 17.07
C ILE A 284 -4.39 20.47 18.50
N LEU A 285 -3.56 21.16 19.25
CA LEU A 285 -3.88 21.58 20.62
C LEU A 285 -4.76 22.83 20.64
N ARG A 286 -5.56 23.01 21.69
CA ARG A 286 -6.44 24.18 21.86
C ARG A 286 -5.67 25.48 22.06
N SER A 287 -4.56 25.40 22.77
CA SER A 287 -3.71 26.58 23.01
C SER A 287 -2.85 26.83 21.77
N GLN A 288 -3.12 27.90 21.07
CA GLN A 288 -2.31 28.42 19.96
C GLN A 288 -1.74 29.78 20.34
N ALA A 289 -0.56 30.11 19.81
CA ALA A 289 0.08 31.40 20.11
C ALA A 289 -0.69 32.55 19.47
N ASP A 290 -0.90 33.60 20.23
CA ASP A 290 -1.39 34.87 19.70
C ASP A 290 -0.19 35.73 19.24
N LEU A 291 -0.02 35.83 17.95
CA LEU A 291 1.04 36.58 17.31
C LEU A 291 0.63 38.01 16.95
N SER A 292 -0.59 38.44 17.30
CA SER A 292 -1.08 39.79 16.98
C SER A 292 -0.16 40.91 17.49
N PRO A 293 0.36 40.84 18.73
CA PRO A 293 1.27 41.88 19.24
C PRO A 293 2.61 41.95 18.52
N VAL A 294 3.04 40.83 17.92
CA VAL A 294 4.34 40.74 17.25
C VAL A 294 4.36 41.53 15.94
N SER A 295 3.19 41.73 15.33
CA SER A 295 3.06 42.49 14.08
C SER A 295 3.46 43.95 14.21
N GLU A 296 3.43 44.52 15.45
CA GLU A 296 3.79 45.90 15.74
C GLU A 296 5.32 46.12 15.82
N ILE A 297 6.11 45.05 15.89
CA ILE A 297 7.57 45.13 15.95
C ILE A 297 8.12 45.54 14.58
N ALA A 298 8.65 46.74 14.46
CA ALA A 298 9.13 47.26 13.17
C ALA A 298 10.40 46.54 12.67
N ASP A 299 11.33 46.21 13.56
CA ASP A 299 12.56 45.50 13.21
C ASP A 299 12.25 44.03 12.80
N TYR A 300 12.60 43.68 11.58
CA TYR A 300 12.31 42.36 11.04
C TYR A 300 13.01 41.24 11.80
N SER A 301 14.26 41.41 12.20
CA SER A 301 15.05 40.40 12.90
C SER A 301 14.51 40.13 14.29
N VAL A 302 14.20 41.21 15.03
CA VAL A 302 13.59 41.13 16.36
C VAL A 302 12.20 40.50 16.26
N ARG A 303 11.38 40.91 15.30
CA ARG A 303 10.06 40.34 15.08
C ARG A 303 10.13 38.83 14.84
N ARG A 304 11.02 38.36 13.94
CA ARG A 304 11.20 36.94 13.66
C ARG A 304 11.65 36.14 14.88
N GLN A 305 12.59 36.64 15.65
CA GLN A 305 13.03 36.00 16.90
C GLN A 305 11.90 35.89 17.91
N THR A 306 11.11 36.95 18.07
CA THR A 306 9.96 36.98 18.98
C THR A 306 8.92 35.94 18.55
N VAL A 307 8.56 35.87 17.25
CA VAL A 307 7.65 34.84 16.74
C VAL A 307 8.16 33.43 17.07
N TYR A 308 9.42 33.17 16.80
CA TYR A 308 10.02 31.87 17.10
C TYR A 308 9.96 31.52 18.58
N HIS A 309 10.32 32.46 19.43
CA HIS A 309 10.31 32.28 20.90
C HIS A 309 8.89 32.02 21.42
N GLU A 310 7.90 32.81 21.01
CA GLU A 310 6.51 32.65 21.44
C GLU A 310 5.95 31.27 21.03
N LEU A 311 6.18 30.87 19.79
CA LEU A 311 5.71 29.57 19.26
C LEU A 311 6.37 28.40 19.98
N THR A 312 7.69 28.42 20.16
CA THR A 312 8.43 27.31 20.79
C THR A 312 8.12 27.21 22.28
N SER A 313 8.11 28.32 23.00
CA SER A 313 7.79 28.34 24.44
C SER A 313 6.37 27.82 24.73
N LEU A 314 5.39 28.21 23.89
CA LEU A 314 4.03 27.68 24.01
C LEU A 314 3.99 26.17 23.76
N ALA A 315 4.64 25.71 22.71
CA ALA A 315 4.69 24.30 22.40
C ALA A 315 5.36 23.47 23.49
N GLU A 316 6.50 23.95 24.00
CA GLU A 316 7.24 23.29 25.08
C GLU A 316 6.41 23.18 26.38
N THR A 317 5.61 24.17 26.69
CA THR A 317 4.81 24.15 27.93
C THR A 317 3.52 23.38 27.80
N THR A 318 2.79 23.55 26.72
CA THR A 318 1.43 22.99 26.57
C THR A 318 1.41 21.54 26.07
N GLN A 319 2.46 21.10 25.39
CA GLN A 319 2.56 19.73 24.87
C GLN A 319 2.99 18.69 25.91
N VAL A 320 3.52 19.11 27.08
CA VAL A 320 4.09 18.21 28.10
C VAL A 320 3.11 17.10 28.48
N SER A 321 1.88 17.46 28.83
CA SER A 321 0.88 16.49 29.30
C SER A 321 0.55 15.42 28.26
N ILE A 322 0.39 15.82 26.99
CA ILE A 322 0.05 14.88 25.92
C ILE A 322 1.26 14.01 25.55
N LYS A 323 2.47 14.57 25.51
CA LYS A 323 3.71 13.81 25.28
C LYS A 323 3.89 12.72 26.33
N GLN A 324 3.73 13.04 27.63
CA GLN A 324 3.81 12.04 28.70
C GLN A 324 2.78 10.91 28.57
N LYS A 325 1.56 11.23 28.10
CA LYS A 325 0.54 10.20 27.83
C LYS A 325 0.95 9.29 26.66
N LEU A 326 1.46 9.85 25.58
CA LEU A 326 1.92 9.09 24.42
C LEU A 326 3.13 8.20 24.78
N GLU A 327 4.11 8.73 25.52
CA GLU A 327 5.26 7.98 26.03
C GLU A 327 4.85 6.82 26.93
N LYS A 328 3.89 7.05 27.84
CA LYS A 328 3.35 5.99 28.73
C LYS A 328 2.81 4.79 27.96
N TYR A 329 2.21 5.01 26.80
CA TYR A 329 1.65 3.96 25.96
C TYR A 329 2.59 3.53 24.83
N HIS A 330 3.85 4.01 24.82
CA HIS A 330 4.85 3.74 23.80
C HIS A 330 4.41 4.11 22.38
N ILE A 331 3.61 5.18 22.27
CA ILE A 331 3.14 5.72 21.00
C ILE A 331 4.17 6.73 20.51
N ARG A 332 4.70 6.55 19.32
CA ARG A 332 5.68 7.48 18.73
C ARG A 332 4.99 8.77 18.29
N PHE A 333 5.68 9.89 18.43
CA PHE A 333 5.19 11.18 18.03
C PHE A 333 6.34 12.12 17.61
N LYS A 334 5.97 13.13 16.82
CA LYS A 334 6.83 14.25 16.43
C LYS A 334 6.14 15.55 16.80
N SER A 335 6.90 16.45 17.42
CA SER A 335 6.39 17.74 17.92
C SER A 335 6.53 18.82 16.86
N TYR A 336 5.50 19.66 16.73
CA TYR A 336 5.47 20.82 15.86
C TYR A 336 5.12 22.08 16.67
N TYR A 337 5.77 23.20 16.36
CA TYR A 337 5.56 24.48 17.05
C TYR A 337 4.88 25.54 16.20
N LEU A 338 5.01 25.50 14.86
CA LEU A 338 4.36 26.48 13.96
C LEU A 338 2.84 26.44 14.08
N VAL A 339 2.28 25.26 14.10
CA VAL A 339 0.98 24.97 14.65
C VAL A 339 1.25 24.16 15.91
N ASN A 340 0.75 24.63 17.06
CA ASN A 340 0.96 23.89 18.29
C ASN A 340 0.25 22.54 18.23
N GLY A 341 0.97 21.51 17.78
CA GLY A 341 0.44 20.19 17.50
C GLY A 341 1.50 19.10 17.52
N LEU A 342 1.04 17.88 17.30
CA LEU A 342 1.87 16.67 17.24
C LEU A 342 1.41 15.79 16.09
N GLU A 343 2.37 15.29 15.34
CA GLU A 343 2.17 14.11 14.48
C GLU A 343 2.31 12.87 15.38
N VAL A 344 1.38 11.94 15.30
CA VAL A 344 1.29 10.79 16.19
C VAL A 344 1.10 9.53 15.37
N ASP A 345 1.95 8.51 15.58
CA ASP A 345 1.77 7.20 14.99
C ASP A 345 0.58 6.51 15.66
N GLY A 346 -0.52 6.36 14.95
CA GLY A 346 -1.68 5.69 15.54
C GLY A 346 -2.90 5.68 14.63
N GLY A 347 -3.64 4.60 14.72
CA GLY A 347 -4.89 4.42 14.00
C GLY A 347 -6.12 4.87 14.81
N PRO A 348 -7.32 4.38 14.43
CA PRO A 348 -8.62 4.82 14.97
C PRO A 348 -8.73 4.77 16.50
N ILE A 349 -8.11 3.77 17.14
CA ILE A 349 -8.15 3.65 18.60
C ILE A 349 -7.39 4.80 19.28
N VAL A 350 -6.23 5.14 18.75
CA VAL A 350 -5.42 6.27 19.24
C VAL A 350 -6.14 7.59 18.98
N LYS A 351 -6.79 7.73 17.81
CA LYS A 351 -7.62 8.88 17.46
C LYS A 351 -8.74 9.10 18.50
N LEU A 352 -9.51 8.06 18.81
CA LEU A 352 -10.57 8.11 19.82
C LEU A 352 -10.05 8.44 21.22
N PHE A 353 -8.85 7.97 21.56
CA PHE A 353 -8.21 8.30 22.83
C PHE A 353 -7.80 9.76 22.89
N LEU A 354 -7.18 10.29 21.83
CA LEU A 354 -6.69 11.66 21.76
C LEU A 354 -7.82 12.69 21.66
N GLN A 355 -8.92 12.38 20.96
CA GLN A 355 -10.10 13.25 20.88
C GLN A 355 -10.77 13.53 22.24
N LYS A 356 -10.56 12.65 23.23
CA LYS A 356 -11.09 12.83 24.59
C LYS A 356 -10.19 13.69 25.49
N ASP A 357 -8.99 14.05 25.03
CA ASP A 357 -8.09 14.87 25.81
C ASP A 357 -8.55 16.33 25.83
N PRO A 358 -8.73 16.96 27.00
CA PRO A 358 -9.23 18.34 27.10
C PRO A 358 -8.31 19.38 26.47
N ASN A 359 -7.02 19.07 26.31
CA ASN A 359 -6.04 19.97 25.69
C ASN A 359 -6.06 19.88 24.16
N VAL A 360 -6.72 18.86 23.58
CA VAL A 360 -6.83 18.66 22.16
C VAL A 360 -8.03 19.43 21.61
N ASP A 361 -7.80 20.20 20.54
CA ASP A 361 -8.87 20.84 19.78
C ASP A 361 -9.46 19.84 18.78
N ARG A 362 -8.61 19.27 17.94
CA ARG A 362 -9.02 18.29 16.92
C ARG A 362 -7.89 17.35 16.57
N VAL A 363 -8.26 16.18 16.08
CA VAL A 363 -7.36 15.17 15.55
C VAL A 363 -7.71 14.95 14.09
N LEU A 364 -6.76 15.27 13.22
CA LEU A 364 -6.85 15.10 11.78
C LEU A 364 -6.20 13.77 11.39
N ASP A 365 -6.69 13.16 10.35
CA ASP A 365 -5.99 12.05 9.70
C ASP A 365 -4.84 12.64 8.88
N ASP A 366 -3.67 12.02 8.99
CA ASP A 366 -2.46 12.40 8.27
C ASP A 366 -2.01 11.15 7.48
N PRO A 367 -2.64 10.87 6.32
CA PRO A 367 -2.35 9.69 5.54
C PRO A 367 -0.91 9.74 5.03
N GLN A 368 -0.12 8.75 5.47
CA GLN A 368 1.25 8.57 5.00
C GLN A 368 1.24 7.53 3.89
N LEU A 369 1.76 7.88 2.73
CA LEU A 369 1.95 6.91 1.68
C LEU A 369 2.96 5.84 2.10
N ARG A 370 2.69 4.59 1.74
CA ARG A 370 3.62 3.49 2.00
C ARG A 370 4.88 3.66 1.16
N PRO A 371 6.07 3.28 1.68
CA PRO A 371 7.28 3.39 0.91
C PRO A 371 7.20 2.50 -0.35
N LEU A 372 7.62 3.06 -1.47
CA LEU A 372 7.77 2.34 -2.73
C LEU A 372 9.23 1.91 -2.94
N PRO A 373 9.50 0.95 -3.82
CA PRO A 373 10.86 0.61 -4.19
C PRO A 373 11.62 1.83 -4.66
N GLN A 374 12.90 1.94 -4.27
CA GLN A 374 13.76 3.02 -4.75
C GLN A 374 13.82 2.99 -6.28
N PRO A 375 13.67 4.14 -6.96
CA PRO A 375 13.80 4.17 -8.39
C PRO A 375 15.21 3.76 -8.79
N THR A 376 15.31 2.97 -9.84
CA THR A 376 16.57 2.80 -10.54
C THR A 376 16.98 4.16 -11.08
N SER A 377 18.24 4.56 -10.80
CA SER A 377 18.82 5.86 -11.19
C SER A 377 18.25 6.38 -12.50
N ALA A 378 17.85 7.65 -12.48
CA ALA A 378 17.40 8.35 -13.68
C ALA A 378 18.37 8.05 -14.83
N GLY A 379 17.82 7.67 -15.99
CA GLY A 379 18.61 7.47 -17.20
C GLY A 379 19.44 8.72 -17.51
N GLU A 380 20.54 8.54 -18.23
CA GLU A 380 21.37 9.66 -18.67
C GLU A 380 20.47 10.71 -19.34
N ALA A 381 20.55 11.94 -18.83
CA ALA A 381 19.80 13.06 -19.36
C ALA A 381 20.14 13.24 -20.84
N ASP A 382 19.11 13.31 -21.68
CA ASP A 382 19.26 13.67 -23.08
C ASP A 382 19.89 15.07 -23.15
N THR A 383 21.07 15.17 -23.73
CA THR A 383 21.81 16.43 -23.85
C THR A 383 21.21 17.27 -24.96
N THR A 384 20.00 17.77 -24.74
CA THR A 384 19.44 18.81 -25.64
C THR A 384 20.25 20.10 -25.51
N GLU A 385 20.52 20.75 -26.63
CA GLU A 385 21.25 22.00 -26.66
C GLU A 385 20.58 23.05 -25.75
N ARG A 386 21.37 23.70 -24.91
CA ARG A 386 20.90 24.75 -24.02
C ARG A 386 20.30 25.90 -24.81
N PRO A 387 19.16 26.49 -24.40
CA PRO A 387 18.65 27.70 -25.02
C PRO A 387 19.69 28.81 -24.96
N GLN A 388 19.95 29.45 -26.10
CA GLN A 388 20.88 30.58 -26.20
C GLN A 388 20.17 31.92 -25.96
N THR A 389 18.86 31.93 -25.91
CA THR A 389 18.02 33.12 -25.68
C THR A 389 16.95 32.79 -24.66
N PRO A 390 16.44 33.80 -23.90
CA PRO A 390 15.34 33.60 -22.99
C PRO A 390 14.13 32.94 -23.67
N THR A 391 13.55 31.96 -23.03
CA THR A 391 12.36 31.26 -23.54
C THR A 391 11.14 32.15 -23.52
N TRP A 392 10.11 31.83 -24.31
CA TRP A 392 8.91 32.67 -24.49
C TRP A 392 8.21 33.03 -23.18
N ASN A 393 8.19 32.13 -22.18
CA ASN A 393 7.60 32.35 -20.87
C ASN A 393 8.36 33.42 -20.07
N ILE A 394 9.69 33.45 -20.15
CA ILE A 394 10.53 34.44 -19.47
C ILE A 394 10.34 35.83 -20.13
N THR A 395 10.31 35.89 -21.44
CA THR A 395 10.06 37.13 -22.18
C THR A 395 8.63 37.65 -22.01
N MET A 396 7.65 36.74 -21.88
CA MET A 396 6.25 37.09 -21.63
C MET A 396 6.06 37.84 -20.32
N ILE A 397 6.70 37.37 -19.23
CA ILE A 397 6.66 38.05 -17.92
C ILE A 397 7.66 39.17 -17.79
N LYS A 398 8.48 39.41 -18.82
CA LYS A 398 9.52 40.48 -18.92
C LYS A 398 10.62 40.36 -17.84
N ALA A 399 10.90 39.14 -17.36
CA ALA A 399 11.99 38.93 -16.39
C ALA A 399 13.35 39.27 -17.01
N ASP A 400 13.57 38.97 -18.28
CA ASP A 400 14.72 39.37 -19.07
C ASP A 400 14.95 40.90 -19.08
N LYS A 401 13.87 41.69 -19.14
CA LYS A 401 13.95 43.14 -19.08
C LYS A 401 14.29 43.65 -17.67
N VAL A 402 13.72 43.03 -16.65
CA VAL A 402 14.04 43.37 -15.25
C VAL A 402 15.54 43.18 -15.00
N GLN A 403 16.09 42.07 -15.46
CA GLN A 403 17.52 41.79 -15.33
C GLN A 403 18.39 42.80 -16.11
N THR A 404 18.04 43.09 -17.34
CA THR A 404 18.85 43.93 -18.20
C THR A 404 18.71 45.44 -17.93
N GLU A 405 17.51 45.91 -17.59
CA GLU A 405 17.23 47.35 -17.39
C GLU A 405 17.50 47.79 -15.93
N PHE A 406 17.27 46.89 -14.94
CA PHE A 406 17.38 47.23 -13.52
C PHE A 406 18.54 46.52 -12.82
N GLY A 407 19.20 45.53 -13.45
CA GLY A 407 20.28 44.77 -12.87
C GLY A 407 19.82 43.82 -11.73
N ILE A 408 18.50 43.56 -11.63
CA ILE A 408 17.92 42.72 -10.59
C ILE A 408 17.88 41.29 -11.09
N ASN A 409 18.63 40.41 -10.43
CA ASN A 409 18.78 38.98 -10.80
C ASN A 409 18.42 38.01 -9.67
N GLY A 410 17.95 38.49 -8.52
CA GLY A 410 17.62 37.68 -7.37
C GLY A 410 18.76 37.45 -6.36
N GLU A 411 19.91 38.14 -6.51
CA GLU A 411 21.02 38.04 -5.58
C GLU A 411 20.58 38.36 -4.13
N GLY A 412 20.99 37.52 -3.18
CA GLY A 412 20.61 37.63 -1.77
C GLY A 412 19.22 37.08 -1.43
N ILE A 413 18.49 36.53 -2.42
CA ILE A 413 17.18 35.88 -2.21
C ILE A 413 17.35 34.38 -2.14
N ILE A 414 16.58 33.75 -1.23
CA ILE A 414 16.47 32.28 -1.15
C ILE A 414 15.08 31.88 -1.59
N ILE A 415 15.00 31.03 -2.62
CA ILE A 415 13.75 30.49 -3.14
C ILE A 415 13.54 29.11 -2.53
N GLY A 416 12.48 28.93 -1.75
CA GLY A 416 12.03 27.64 -1.24
C GLY A 416 11.01 27.03 -2.19
N GLN A 417 11.22 25.80 -2.62
CA GLN A 417 10.27 25.05 -3.43
C GLN A 417 9.82 23.77 -2.72
N THR A 418 8.53 23.50 -2.83
CA THR A 418 7.93 22.22 -2.44
C THR A 418 7.29 21.60 -3.68
N ASP A 419 7.87 20.49 -4.17
CA ASP A 419 7.49 19.87 -5.45
C ASP A 419 7.84 18.36 -5.44
N SER A 420 8.01 17.72 -6.59
CA SER A 420 8.43 16.33 -6.73
C SER A 420 9.88 16.06 -6.31
N GLY A 421 10.63 17.10 -6.04
CA GLY A 421 12.05 17.10 -5.75
C GLY A 421 12.77 18.11 -6.64
N VAL A 422 14.09 18.14 -6.55
CA VAL A 422 14.97 18.92 -7.43
C VAL A 422 16.23 18.10 -7.66
N ASP A 423 16.66 17.92 -8.91
CA ASP A 423 17.96 17.33 -9.18
C ASP A 423 19.09 18.34 -8.84
N GLY A 424 19.65 18.19 -7.65
CA GLY A 424 20.72 19.04 -7.14
C GLY A 424 22.04 18.95 -7.91
N ARG A 425 22.14 18.03 -8.87
CA ARG A 425 23.30 17.88 -9.74
C ARG A 425 23.08 18.49 -11.13
N HIS A 426 21.88 18.94 -11.41
CA HIS A 426 21.55 19.55 -12.69
C HIS A 426 22.41 20.81 -12.93
N ASP A 427 23.00 20.92 -14.10
CA ASP A 427 23.95 21.98 -14.45
C ASP A 427 23.44 23.42 -14.23
N GLU A 428 22.14 23.63 -14.42
CA GLU A 428 21.48 24.94 -14.20
C GLU A 428 21.22 25.25 -12.72
N LEU A 429 21.23 24.26 -11.84
CA LEU A 429 20.76 24.37 -10.47
C LEU A 429 21.84 24.12 -9.42
N ALA A 430 22.83 23.26 -9.71
CA ALA A 430 23.82 22.83 -8.75
C ALA A 430 24.56 24.00 -8.08
N ALA A 431 24.94 25.02 -8.83
CA ALA A 431 25.71 26.16 -8.34
C ALA A 431 24.91 27.08 -7.39
N ASN A 432 23.59 27.09 -7.55
CA ASN A 432 22.69 27.94 -6.77
C ASN A 432 22.02 27.21 -5.60
N TYR A 433 22.32 25.92 -5.46
CA TYR A 433 21.83 25.16 -4.30
C TYR A 433 22.51 25.65 -3.03
N ARG A 434 21.75 26.13 -2.08
CA ARG A 434 22.28 26.71 -0.82
C ARG A 434 23.08 25.71 0.01
N GLY A 435 22.80 24.41 -0.11
CA GLY A 435 23.54 23.33 0.55
C GLY A 435 24.82 22.92 -0.19
N TYR A 436 25.11 23.51 -1.34
CA TYR A 436 26.24 23.12 -2.19
C TYR A 436 27.59 23.32 -1.46
N GLY A 437 28.34 22.23 -1.28
CA GLY A 437 29.62 22.26 -0.57
C GLY A 437 29.52 22.47 0.96
N GLY A 438 28.32 22.48 1.51
CA GLY A 438 28.03 22.64 2.94
C GLY A 438 27.23 21.48 3.52
N THR A 439 26.13 21.78 4.15
CA THR A 439 25.19 20.81 4.73
C THR A 439 23.83 20.88 4.06
N ASP A 440 23.17 19.74 3.95
CA ASP A 440 21.79 19.67 3.48
C ASP A 440 20.77 20.04 4.58
N ASP A 441 21.21 20.16 5.83
CA ASP A 441 20.37 20.60 6.96
C ASP A 441 19.73 21.96 6.66
N TYR A 442 18.41 22.03 6.78
CA TYR A 442 17.58 23.20 6.45
C TYR A 442 17.62 23.64 4.97
N ASN A 443 18.23 22.86 4.09
CA ASN A 443 18.32 23.15 2.68
C ASN A 443 17.58 22.11 1.82
N TRP A 444 17.52 20.86 2.30
CA TRP A 444 16.81 19.78 1.66
C TRP A 444 15.98 18.97 2.65
N PHE A 445 14.78 18.56 2.23
CA PHE A 445 13.94 17.67 3.00
C PHE A 445 13.11 16.76 2.10
N ASP A 446 13.34 15.45 2.20
CA ASP A 446 12.53 14.42 1.55
C ASP A 446 11.88 13.53 2.62
N PRO A 447 10.60 13.77 2.96
CA PRO A 447 9.90 13.01 3.98
C PRO A 447 9.54 11.59 3.54
N TRP A 448 9.61 11.30 2.24
CA TRP A 448 9.18 10.02 1.67
C TRP A 448 10.32 9.02 1.58
N ASN A 449 11.43 9.42 0.93
CA ASN A 449 12.57 8.54 0.69
C ASN A 449 13.75 8.85 1.58
N SER A 450 13.68 9.92 2.40
CA SER A 450 14.77 10.36 3.28
C SER A 450 16.09 10.51 2.54
N THR A 451 16.04 10.99 1.29
CA THR A 451 17.26 11.20 0.50
C THR A 451 18.13 12.26 1.16
N PRO A 452 19.43 12.00 1.35
CA PRO A 452 20.34 12.92 2.04
C PRO A 452 20.79 14.09 1.17
N PHE A 453 20.40 14.12 -0.10
CA PHE A 453 20.79 15.10 -1.10
C PHE A 453 19.61 15.34 -2.06
N PRO A 454 19.48 16.54 -2.66
CA PRO A 454 18.38 16.84 -3.57
C PRO A 454 18.33 15.88 -4.78
N VAL A 455 17.19 15.21 -4.89
CA VAL A 455 16.86 14.27 -5.98
C VAL A 455 15.45 14.56 -6.46
N ASP A 456 15.23 14.43 -7.74
CA ASP A 456 13.91 14.54 -8.38
C ASP A 456 13.62 13.27 -9.18
N LEU A 457 12.56 12.59 -8.84
CA LEU A 457 12.18 11.32 -9.47
C LEU A 457 11.26 11.51 -10.67
N SER A 458 10.55 12.65 -10.73
CA SER A 458 9.60 12.95 -11.82
C SER A 458 10.13 13.96 -12.83
N GLY A 459 11.08 14.80 -12.42
CA GLY A 459 11.63 15.89 -13.23
C GLY A 459 10.78 17.17 -13.20
N HIS A 460 9.57 17.15 -12.65
CA HIS A 460 8.69 18.31 -12.60
C HIS A 460 9.29 19.41 -11.73
N GLY A 461 9.71 19.10 -10.50
CA GLY A 461 10.30 20.08 -9.60
C GLY A 461 11.64 20.62 -10.07
N THR A 462 12.44 19.82 -10.74
CA THR A 462 13.68 20.27 -11.39
C THR A 462 13.40 21.31 -12.47
N MET A 463 12.40 21.05 -13.32
CA MET A 463 11.99 22.00 -14.37
C MET A 463 11.47 23.32 -13.78
N THR A 464 10.59 23.25 -12.79
CA THR A 464 10.00 24.45 -12.17
C THR A 464 11.03 25.25 -11.38
N MET A 465 11.96 24.59 -10.68
CA MET A 465 13.07 25.26 -10.01
C MET A 465 14.05 25.89 -11.01
N ALA A 466 14.34 25.21 -12.13
CA ALA A 466 15.19 25.78 -13.18
C ALA A 466 14.60 27.05 -13.77
N ILE A 467 13.29 27.09 -13.99
CA ILE A 467 12.60 28.32 -14.46
C ILE A 467 12.71 29.45 -13.42
N ALA A 468 12.62 29.13 -12.13
CA ALA A 468 12.67 30.11 -11.06
C ALA A 468 14.10 30.63 -10.78
N ALA A 469 15.07 29.73 -10.59
CA ALA A 469 16.40 30.01 -10.08
C ALA A 469 17.55 29.43 -10.90
N GLY A 470 17.28 28.95 -12.10
CA GLY A 470 18.34 28.43 -12.98
C GLY A 470 19.35 29.49 -13.34
N LYS A 471 20.62 29.07 -13.53
CA LYS A 471 21.81 29.90 -13.63
C LYS A 471 21.84 30.92 -14.77
N ASN A 472 21.21 30.62 -15.91
CA ASN A 472 21.44 31.40 -17.10
C ASN A 472 20.27 32.35 -17.46
N LEU A 473 19.29 31.87 -18.19
CA LEU A 473 18.28 32.70 -18.88
C LEU A 473 16.90 32.66 -18.15
N TRP A 474 16.91 32.44 -16.86
CA TRP A 474 15.72 32.21 -16.07
C TRP A 474 15.31 33.43 -15.24
N VAL A 475 14.29 33.30 -14.37
CA VAL A 475 13.70 34.46 -13.68
C VAL A 475 14.67 35.12 -12.69
N ALA A 476 15.33 34.34 -11.85
CA ALA A 476 16.21 34.85 -10.79
C ALA A 476 17.53 34.06 -10.72
N PRO A 477 18.42 34.22 -11.72
CA PRO A 477 19.64 33.40 -11.82
C PRO A 477 20.68 33.67 -10.71
N GLY A 478 20.54 34.74 -9.95
CA GLY A 478 21.37 35.07 -8.80
C GLY A 478 20.80 34.60 -7.45
N ALA A 479 19.58 34.03 -7.43
CA ALA A 479 18.98 33.52 -6.20
C ALA A 479 19.55 32.18 -5.82
N GLU A 480 19.67 31.93 -4.51
CA GLU A 480 19.89 30.58 -3.99
C GLU A 480 18.56 29.82 -3.88
N TRP A 481 18.62 28.48 -3.86
CA TRP A 481 17.41 27.68 -3.67
C TRP A 481 17.58 26.62 -2.58
N ILE A 482 16.44 26.26 -1.97
CA ILE A 482 16.23 25.14 -1.05
C ILE A 482 15.01 24.35 -1.52
N GLY A 483 14.93 23.08 -1.18
CA GLY A 483 13.86 22.22 -1.66
C GLY A 483 13.28 21.26 -0.63
N CYS A 484 12.03 20.90 -0.86
CA CYS A 484 11.32 19.88 -0.09
C CYS A 484 10.44 19.05 -1.03
N VAL A 485 10.40 17.74 -0.85
CA VAL A 485 9.52 16.86 -1.61
C VAL A 485 8.14 16.82 -0.96
N ASN A 486 7.10 17.26 -1.68
CA ASN A 486 5.71 17.17 -1.23
C ASN A 486 4.73 16.69 -2.31
N LEU A 487 5.11 16.67 -3.57
CA LEU A 487 4.37 16.01 -4.64
C LEU A 487 4.84 14.57 -4.80
N ALA A 488 4.05 13.79 -5.53
CA ALA A 488 4.28 12.36 -5.71
C ALA A 488 5.75 12.00 -5.86
N ARG A 489 6.08 10.92 -5.23
CA ARG A 489 7.40 10.28 -5.15
C ARG A 489 8.08 10.13 -6.48
#